data_8d43f3cf5eede8b39d809eba02e7a357
#
_entry.id   8d43f3cf5eede8b39d809eba02e7a357
#
_cell.length_a   1.000
_cell.length_b   1.000
_cell.length_c   1.000
_cell.angle_alpha   90.00
_cell.angle_beta   90.00
_cell.angle_gamma   90.00
#
_symmetry.space_group_name_H-M   'P 1'
#
loop_
_entity.id
_entity.type
_entity.pdbx_description
1 polymer ?
#
loop_
_entity_poly.entity_id
_entity_poly.type
_entity_poly.pdbx_seq_one_letter_code
_entity_poly.pdbx_strand_id
1 'polypeptide(L)'
;AAKESFETPELAFTFSDSGIGGASRNFHKWGRNWKIAHGNVERRILLNSWEGVYMDINEKGMDQMMGDIASMGGELFVMDDGWFGDKYRRVTDNSSLGDWVVDRQKLPHGIGWLVETAEKHGIRFGIWIEPEMTNTKSELYEKHPDWVVKAQNRDLVTGRGGTQLLLDLSNPAVQDFVFGVVDNIMTENPDIAYIKWDANMDISAHGSQYLKNQNHLYIEYHRGLAKVLDRVRA
;
A
#
# COMPACT_ATOMS: atom_id res chain seq x y z
N ALA A 1 -25.47 -18.63 -20.51
CA ALA A 1 -26.78 -19.28 -20.72
C ALA A 1 -27.85 -18.23 -20.98
N ALA A 2 -29.01 -18.64 -21.54
CA ALA A 2 -30.14 -17.75 -21.81
C ALA A 2 -30.59 -17.10 -20.47
N LYS A 3 -30.61 -15.76 -20.41
CA LYS A 3 -30.92 -14.89 -19.24
C LYS A 3 -29.75 -14.51 -18.34
N GLU A 4 -28.52 -14.86 -18.67
CA GLU A 4 -27.36 -14.29 -18.04
C GLU A 4 -27.03 -12.94 -18.67
N SER A 5 -26.66 -11.95 -17.82
CA SER A 5 -26.15 -10.66 -18.26
C SER A 5 -24.67 -10.55 -17.92
N PHE A 6 -23.90 -9.94 -18.79
CA PHE A 6 -22.53 -9.56 -18.54
C PHE A 6 -22.43 -8.04 -18.58
N GLU A 7 -21.97 -7.46 -17.50
CA GLU A 7 -21.72 -6.03 -17.41
C GLU A 7 -20.24 -5.76 -17.69
N THR A 8 -19.97 -4.93 -18.70
CA THR A 8 -18.62 -4.51 -19.03
C THR A 8 -18.13 -3.47 -18.03
N PRO A 9 -16.82 -3.34 -17.81
CA PRO A 9 -16.28 -2.16 -17.16
C PRO A 9 -16.72 -0.87 -17.85
N GLU A 10 -16.79 0.22 -17.09
CA GLU A 10 -17.10 1.55 -17.62
C GLU A 10 -16.04 1.96 -18.66
N LEU A 11 -16.46 2.35 -19.84
CA LEU A 11 -15.62 2.91 -20.89
C LEU A 11 -15.75 4.43 -20.93
N ALA A 12 -14.66 5.14 -20.73
CA ALA A 12 -14.60 6.58 -20.92
C ALA A 12 -13.88 6.94 -22.21
N PHE A 13 -14.45 7.86 -22.99
CA PHE A 13 -13.81 8.39 -24.18
C PHE A 13 -13.97 9.90 -24.24
N THR A 14 -13.10 10.56 -25.00
CA THR A 14 -13.13 12.01 -25.18
C THR A 14 -12.86 12.37 -26.63
N PHE A 15 -13.27 13.59 -26.99
CA PHE A 15 -12.97 14.22 -28.25
C PHE A 15 -12.15 15.49 -28.02
N SER A 16 -11.23 15.82 -28.94
CA SER A 16 -10.44 17.05 -28.90
C SER A 16 -10.08 17.50 -30.31
N ASP A 17 -10.31 18.76 -30.59
CA ASP A 17 -9.83 19.49 -31.77
C ASP A 17 -8.42 20.02 -31.62
N SER A 18 -7.87 19.96 -30.39
CA SER A 18 -6.55 20.46 -30.00
C SER A 18 -5.52 19.31 -29.87
N GLY A 19 -5.71 18.24 -30.62
CA GLY A 19 -4.82 17.08 -30.68
C GLY A 19 -4.82 16.25 -29.40
N ILE A 20 -3.83 15.33 -29.29
CA ILE A 20 -3.73 14.37 -28.17
C ILE A 20 -3.49 15.06 -26.82
N GLY A 21 -2.81 16.20 -26.79
CA GLY A 21 -2.63 17.00 -25.57
C GLY A 21 -3.95 17.56 -25.04
N GLY A 22 -4.87 17.94 -25.93
CA GLY A 22 -6.23 18.34 -25.57
C GLY A 22 -7.02 17.17 -24.97
N ALA A 23 -6.99 16.02 -25.62
CA ALA A 23 -7.63 14.80 -25.13
C ALA A 23 -7.10 14.39 -23.75
N SER A 24 -5.78 14.41 -23.54
CA SER A 24 -5.14 14.13 -22.25
C SER A 24 -5.64 15.08 -21.15
N ARG A 25 -5.69 16.39 -21.42
CA ARG A 25 -6.21 17.37 -20.45
C ARG A 25 -7.68 17.15 -20.11
N ASN A 26 -8.49 16.69 -21.06
CA ASN A 26 -9.89 16.34 -20.78
C ASN A 26 -9.98 15.17 -19.78
N PHE A 27 -9.18 14.12 -19.94
CA PHE A 27 -9.12 13.03 -18.97
C PHE A 27 -8.58 13.47 -17.62
N HIS A 28 -7.59 14.38 -17.57
CA HIS A 28 -7.12 14.93 -16.30
C HIS A 28 -8.22 15.70 -15.57
N LYS A 29 -9.01 16.52 -16.27
CA LYS A 29 -10.17 17.22 -15.69
C LYS A 29 -11.23 16.25 -15.19
N TRP A 30 -11.56 15.25 -16.00
CA TRP A 30 -12.50 14.22 -15.63
C TRP A 30 -12.04 13.44 -14.39
N GLY A 31 -10.77 13.00 -14.37
CA GLY A 31 -10.18 12.30 -13.24
C GLY A 31 -10.26 13.12 -11.95
N ARG A 32 -9.82 14.38 -11.99
CA ARG A 32 -9.86 15.28 -10.83
C ARG A 32 -11.27 15.52 -10.29
N ASN A 33 -12.24 15.70 -11.19
CA ASN A 33 -13.59 16.09 -10.80
C ASN A 33 -14.47 14.91 -10.37
N TRP A 34 -14.21 13.69 -10.88
CA TRP A 34 -15.17 12.61 -10.79
C TRP A 34 -14.61 11.27 -10.30
N LYS A 35 -13.29 11.04 -10.39
CA LYS A 35 -12.69 9.74 -10.07
C LYS A 35 -11.70 9.75 -8.91
N ILE A 36 -11.04 10.88 -8.65
CA ILE A 36 -10.02 11.01 -7.61
C ILE A 36 -10.63 11.73 -6.41
N ALA A 37 -10.64 11.07 -5.25
CA ALA A 37 -11.04 11.71 -3.99
C ALA A 37 -10.13 12.95 -3.76
N HIS A 38 -10.77 14.07 -3.44
CA HIS A 38 -10.07 15.36 -3.26
C HIS A 38 -9.18 15.76 -4.45
N GLY A 39 -9.57 15.40 -5.69
CA GLY A 39 -8.78 15.57 -6.91
C GLY A 39 -8.38 17.01 -7.22
N ASN A 40 -9.14 18.00 -6.73
CA ASN A 40 -8.87 19.44 -6.93
C ASN A 40 -8.10 20.08 -5.76
N VAL A 41 -7.74 19.33 -4.71
CA VAL A 41 -6.89 19.84 -3.62
C VAL A 41 -5.45 19.86 -4.09
N GLU A 42 -4.74 20.96 -3.79
CA GLU A 42 -3.31 21.09 -4.06
C GLU A 42 -2.51 20.01 -3.35
N ARG A 43 -1.55 19.42 -4.03
CA ARG A 43 -0.67 18.39 -3.48
C ARG A 43 0.50 19.02 -2.74
N ARG A 44 0.81 18.48 -1.56
CA ARG A 44 1.94 18.94 -0.75
C ARG A 44 3.27 18.59 -1.39
N ILE A 45 4.26 19.43 -1.16
CA ILE A 45 5.66 19.15 -1.50
C ILE A 45 6.16 18.07 -0.53
N LEU A 46 6.45 16.89 -1.08
CA LEU A 46 6.71 15.67 -0.33
C LEU A 46 8.19 15.24 -0.45
N LEU A 47 8.80 14.87 0.67
CA LEU A 47 10.03 14.07 0.72
C LEU A 47 9.69 12.66 1.20
N ASN A 48 10.16 11.65 0.47
CA ASN A 48 10.12 10.26 0.88
C ASN A 48 11.51 9.82 1.36
N SER A 49 11.60 9.02 2.42
CA SER A 49 12.87 8.61 3.03
C SER A 49 13.65 7.57 2.23
N TRP A 50 13.01 6.86 1.28
CA TRP A 50 13.58 5.66 0.64
C TRP A 50 14.95 5.89 0.04
N GLU A 51 15.10 6.83 -0.88
CA GLU A 51 16.38 7.08 -1.56
C GLU A 51 17.46 7.69 -0.64
N GLY A 52 17.05 8.20 0.53
CA GLY A 52 17.98 8.77 1.51
C GLY A 52 18.60 7.73 2.43
N VAL A 53 17.81 6.76 2.90
CA VAL A 53 18.23 5.84 3.97
C VAL A 53 17.82 4.39 3.73
N TYR A 54 17.05 4.09 2.70
CA TYR A 54 16.47 2.76 2.47
C TYR A 54 15.81 2.21 3.75
N MET A 55 16.15 1.00 4.18
CA MET A 55 15.62 0.37 5.40
C MET A 55 16.36 0.76 6.68
N ASP A 56 17.33 1.67 6.63
CA ASP A 56 18.04 2.17 7.81
C ASP A 56 17.24 3.26 8.54
N ILE A 57 16.02 2.91 8.90
CA ILE A 57 15.09 3.75 9.63
C ILE A 57 15.53 3.85 11.10
N ASN A 58 15.62 5.08 11.62
CA ASN A 58 15.79 5.36 13.04
C ASN A 58 15.28 6.78 13.36
N GLU A 59 14.88 7.01 14.63
CA GLU A 59 14.24 8.27 15.04
C GLU A 59 15.10 9.51 14.74
N LYS A 60 16.39 9.44 15.04
CA LYS A 60 17.31 10.57 14.82
C LYS A 60 17.43 10.93 13.33
N GLY A 61 17.53 9.92 12.46
CA GLY A 61 17.61 10.14 11.02
C GLY A 61 16.30 10.70 10.47
N MET A 62 15.16 10.21 10.95
CA MET A 62 13.84 10.72 10.54
C MET A 62 13.63 12.16 10.97
N ASP A 63 13.97 12.52 12.22
CA ASP A 63 13.91 13.88 12.74
C ASP A 63 14.78 14.84 11.90
N GLN A 64 16.03 14.44 11.59
CA GLN A 64 16.94 15.25 10.76
C GLN A 64 16.33 15.48 9.36
N MET A 65 15.85 14.43 8.69
CA MET A 65 15.24 14.56 7.35
C MET A 65 13.98 15.43 7.36
N MET A 66 13.17 15.35 8.42
CA MET A 66 12.00 16.22 8.60
C MET A 66 12.40 17.69 8.74
N GLY A 67 13.43 17.96 9.55
CA GLY A 67 13.98 19.32 9.70
C GLY A 67 14.55 19.87 8.39
N ASP A 68 15.30 19.05 7.67
CA ASP A 68 15.92 19.43 6.39
C ASP A 68 14.86 19.79 5.35
N ILE A 69 13.86 18.93 5.11
CA ILE A 69 12.80 19.21 4.13
C ILE A 69 11.94 20.42 4.53
N ALA A 70 11.64 20.58 5.82
CA ALA A 70 10.93 21.76 6.33
C ALA A 70 11.68 23.05 6.02
N SER A 71 13.01 23.07 6.25
CA SER A 71 13.86 24.23 5.95
C SER A 71 13.90 24.60 4.48
N MET A 72 13.67 23.65 3.59
CA MET A 72 13.60 23.82 2.13
C MET A 72 12.20 24.17 1.62
N GLY A 73 11.21 24.31 2.49
CA GLY A 73 9.83 24.62 2.13
C GLY A 73 8.99 23.40 1.78
N GLY A 74 9.42 22.19 2.15
CA GLY A 74 8.60 21.00 2.05
C GLY A 74 7.47 20.98 3.08
N GLU A 75 6.45 20.18 2.83
CA GLU A 75 5.18 20.22 3.56
C GLU A 75 4.77 18.85 4.12
N LEU A 76 5.40 17.78 3.62
CA LEU A 76 5.07 16.39 3.96
C LEU A 76 6.32 15.52 3.93
N PHE A 77 6.56 14.79 5.01
CA PHE A 77 7.58 13.75 5.06
C PHE A 77 6.91 12.37 5.09
N VAL A 78 7.36 11.45 4.23
CA VAL A 78 6.85 10.07 4.18
C VAL A 78 7.96 9.11 4.58
N MET A 79 7.78 8.43 5.72
CA MET A 79 8.64 7.32 6.12
C MET A 79 8.31 6.10 5.25
N ASP A 80 9.30 5.59 4.52
CA ASP A 80 9.17 4.45 3.62
C ASP A 80 9.39 3.10 4.32
N ASP A 81 9.66 2.05 3.55
CA ASP A 81 9.87 0.67 4.02
C ASP A 81 10.95 0.56 5.10
N GLY A 82 10.80 -0.41 6.01
CA GLY A 82 11.81 -0.74 7.02
C GLY A 82 11.45 -0.38 8.46
N TRP A 83 10.27 0.16 8.74
CA TRP A 83 9.86 0.61 10.08
C TRP A 83 9.25 -0.48 10.97
N PHE A 84 8.96 -1.67 10.43
CA PHE A 84 8.14 -2.72 11.05
C PHE A 84 8.88 -4.06 11.21
N GLY A 85 8.22 -4.99 11.90
CA GLY A 85 8.67 -6.36 12.13
C GLY A 85 9.26 -6.55 13.53
N ASP A 86 8.74 -7.53 14.27
CA ASP A 86 9.21 -7.90 15.61
C ASP A 86 10.04 -9.20 15.57
N LYS A 87 9.38 -10.35 15.42
CA LYS A 87 10.05 -11.65 15.32
C LYS A 87 11.02 -11.71 14.13
N TYR A 88 10.59 -11.23 12.99
CA TYR A 88 11.40 -11.05 11.79
C TYR A 88 11.54 -9.56 11.53
N ARG A 89 12.70 -8.98 11.78
CA ARG A 89 12.90 -7.52 11.59
C ARG A 89 13.04 -7.18 10.10
N ARG A 90 12.41 -6.09 9.69
CA ARG A 90 12.50 -5.55 8.33
C ARG A 90 13.81 -4.78 8.12
N VAL A 91 14.90 -5.51 7.88
CA VAL A 91 16.23 -4.95 7.59
C VAL A 91 16.70 -5.23 6.16
N THR A 92 15.98 -6.10 5.46
CA THR A 92 16.15 -6.43 4.03
C THR A 92 14.80 -6.80 3.44
N ASP A 93 14.72 -6.96 2.11
CA ASP A 93 13.50 -7.40 1.39
C ASP A 93 13.02 -8.82 1.76
N ASN A 94 13.77 -9.55 2.57
CA ASN A 94 13.59 -11.00 2.73
C ASN A 94 12.65 -11.40 3.87
N SER A 95 12.11 -10.45 4.62
CA SER A 95 11.31 -10.75 5.81
C SER A 95 10.29 -9.66 6.13
N SER A 96 9.34 -10.00 6.98
CA SER A 96 8.41 -9.15 7.71
C SER A 96 7.27 -8.53 6.93
N LEU A 97 7.24 -8.51 5.60
CA LEU A 97 6.01 -8.10 4.93
C LEU A 97 4.84 -8.95 5.45
N GLY A 98 3.77 -8.29 5.88
CA GLY A 98 2.64 -8.90 6.58
C GLY A 98 2.64 -8.64 8.09
N ASP A 99 3.78 -8.37 8.71
CA ASP A 99 3.93 -8.16 10.16
C ASP A 99 4.01 -6.66 10.48
N TRP A 100 2.89 -5.96 10.43
CA TRP A 100 2.79 -4.50 10.53
C TRP A 100 2.89 -3.99 11.97
N VAL A 101 3.88 -4.49 12.71
CA VAL A 101 4.19 -4.09 14.09
C VAL A 101 5.45 -3.23 14.07
N VAL A 102 5.44 -2.11 14.78
CA VAL A 102 6.58 -1.19 14.84
C VAL A 102 7.83 -1.87 15.38
N ASP A 103 8.95 -1.80 14.67
CA ASP A 103 10.26 -2.22 15.17
C ASP A 103 10.74 -1.25 16.25
N ARG A 104 10.54 -1.64 17.51
CA ARG A 104 10.90 -0.81 18.69
C ARG A 104 12.40 -0.63 18.91
N GLN A 105 13.25 -1.35 18.21
CA GLN A 105 14.69 -1.10 18.22
C GLN A 105 15.06 0.07 17.31
N LYS A 106 14.33 0.26 16.21
CA LYS A 106 14.49 1.39 15.29
C LYS A 106 13.74 2.63 15.77
N LEU A 107 12.53 2.43 16.25
CA LEU A 107 11.58 3.45 16.67
C LEU A 107 11.09 3.18 18.10
N PRO A 108 11.94 3.43 19.13
CA PRO A 108 11.59 3.19 20.53
C PRO A 108 10.30 3.87 20.98
N HIS A 109 10.05 5.10 20.51
CA HIS A 109 8.86 5.88 20.87
C HIS A 109 7.66 5.63 19.91
N GLY A 110 7.87 4.92 18.80
CA GLY A 110 6.82 4.54 17.86
C GLY A 110 6.43 5.62 16.85
N ILE A 111 5.35 5.34 16.09
CA ILE A 111 4.90 6.21 15.00
C ILE A 111 4.37 7.55 15.53
N GLY A 112 3.64 7.56 16.64
CA GLY A 112 3.09 8.79 17.22
C GLY A 112 4.17 9.85 17.50
N TRP A 113 5.34 9.43 17.97
CA TRP A 113 6.46 10.34 18.16
C TRP A 113 6.95 10.97 16.85
N LEU A 114 6.94 10.22 15.75
CA LEU A 114 7.30 10.75 14.42
C LEU A 114 6.27 11.76 13.91
N VAL A 115 4.99 11.50 14.16
CA VAL A 115 3.89 12.44 13.84
C VAL A 115 4.09 13.76 14.60
N GLU A 116 4.29 13.69 15.91
CA GLU A 116 4.57 14.87 16.74
C GLU A 116 5.85 15.62 16.33
N THR A 117 6.87 14.88 15.90
CA THR A 117 8.14 15.46 15.46
C THR A 117 7.95 16.21 14.14
N ALA A 118 7.19 15.66 13.19
CA ALA A 118 6.84 16.36 11.96
C ALA A 118 6.09 17.66 12.24
N GLU A 119 5.13 17.63 13.16
CA GLU A 119 4.37 18.83 13.58
C GLU A 119 5.27 19.90 14.21
N LYS A 120 6.26 19.51 15.02
CA LYS A 120 7.27 20.45 15.58
C LYS A 120 8.09 21.14 14.50
N HIS A 121 8.35 20.46 13.38
CA HIS A 121 8.98 21.04 12.19
C HIS A 121 8.01 21.82 11.28
N GLY A 122 6.72 21.87 11.61
CA GLY A 122 5.69 22.58 10.82
C GLY A 122 5.27 21.86 9.54
N ILE A 123 5.54 20.56 9.44
CA ILE A 123 5.16 19.71 8.29
C ILE A 123 4.24 18.57 8.73
N ARG A 124 3.69 17.85 7.76
CA ARG A 124 2.87 16.67 8.03
C ARG A 124 3.69 15.38 7.88
N PHE A 125 3.18 14.30 8.50
CA PHE A 125 3.77 12.97 8.44
C PHE A 125 2.94 12.02 7.58
N GLY A 126 3.60 11.14 6.85
CA GLY A 126 3.02 10.04 6.11
C GLY A 126 3.80 8.75 6.28
N ILE A 127 3.17 7.62 5.97
CA ILE A 127 3.73 6.29 6.17
C ILE A 127 3.56 5.42 4.93
N TRP A 128 4.55 4.58 4.66
CA TRP A 128 4.52 3.54 3.61
C TRP A 128 3.96 2.23 4.16
N ILE A 129 3.16 1.57 3.36
CA ILE A 129 2.70 0.19 3.56
C ILE A 129 2.66 -0.56 2.22
N GLU A 130 2.82 -1.87 2.28
CA GLU A 130 2.63 -2.80 1.14
C GLU A 130 1.74 -3.97 1.58
N PRO A 131 0.46 -3.71 1.89
CA PRO A 131 -0.37 -4.66 2.63
C PRO A 131 -0.95 -5.80 1.78
N GLU A 132 -0.76 -5.76 0.46
CA GLU A 132 -1.12 -6.86 -0.45
C GLU A 132 -0.07 -7.98 -0.46
N MET A 133 1.06 -7.79 0.22
CA MET A 133 2.20 -8.69 0.16
C MET A 133 2.54 -9.26 1.54
N THR A 134 3.20 -10.42 1.51
CA THR A 134 3.85 -11.02 2.69
C THR A 134 5.20 -11.61 2.28
N ASN A 135 6.03 -11.97 3.26
CA ASN A 135 7.23 -12.76 3.02
C ASN A 135 7.06 -14.18 3.55
N THR A 136 7.78 -15.13 3.00
CA THR A 136 7.88 -16.49 3.59
C THR A 136 8.44 -16.47 5.02
N LYS A 137 9.23 -15.43 5.36
CA LYS A 137 9.69 -15.12 6.71
C LYS A 137 8.84 -14.01 7.31
N SER A 138 7.61 -14.33 7.70
CA SER A 138 6.71 -13.47 8.45
C SER A 138 5.83 -14.30 9.38
N GLU A 139 5.39 -13.72 10.47
CA GLU A 139 4.42 -14.34 11.36
C GLU A 139 3.07 -14.51 10.68
N LEU A 140 2.71 -13.63 9.77
CA LEU A 140 1.51 -13.75 8.96
C LEU A 140 1.54 -15.04 8.14
N TYR A 141 2.62 -15.30 7.41
CA TYR A 141 2.73 -16.50 6.59
C TYR A 141 2.80 -17.79 7.43
N GLU A 142 3.44 -17.75 8.61
CA GLU A 142 3.45 -18.88 9.55
C GLU A 142 2.02 -19.26 10.02
N LYS A 143 1.18 -18.24 10.27
CA LYS A 143 -0.19 -18.42 10.74
C LYS A 143 -1.17 -18.76 9.62
N HIS A 144 -0.96 -18.19 8.44
CA HIS A 144 -1.88 -18.26 7.31
C HIS A 144 -1.17 -18.55 5.97
N PRO A 145 -0.50 -19.70 5.82
CA PRO A 145 0.15 -20.08 4.56
C PRO A 145 -0.84 -20.30 3.40
N ASP A 146 -2.12 -20.44 3.72
CA ASP A 146 -3.24 -20.57 2.79
C ASP A 146 -3.77 -19.24 2.24
N TRP A 147 -3.28 -18.10 2.76
CA TRP A 147 -3.73 -16.77 2.32
C TRP A 147 -3.00 -16.22 1.10
N VAL A 148 -2.00 -16.93 0.59
CA VAL A 148 -1.22 -16.48 -0.56
C VAL A 148 -1.77 -17.02 -1.88
N VAL A 149 -1.60 -16.22 -2.94
CA VAL A 149 -1.86 -16.67 -4.32
C VAL A 149 -0.91 -17.81 -4.64
N LYS A 150 -1.49 -18.98 -4.94
CA LYS A 150 -0.76 -20.20 -5.25
C LYS A 150 -1.56 -21.09 -6.17
N ALA A 151 -0.95 -21.49 -7.29
CA ALA A 151 -1.53 -22.48 -8.17
C ALA A 151 -1.53 -23.88 -7.51
N GLN A 152 -2.61 -24.64 -7.70
CA GLN A 152 -2.68 -26.00 -7.20
C GLN A 152 -1.58 -26.88 -7.80
N ASN A 153 -0.98 -27.72 -7.00
CA ASN A 153 0.09 -28.65 -7.40
C ASN A 153 1.29 -27.97 -8.06
N ARG A 154 1.57 -26.71 -7.70
CA ARG A 154 2.74 -25.97 -8.12
C ARG A 154 3.49 -25.42 -6.91
N ASP A 155 4.79 -25.20 -7.08
CA ASP A 155 5.57 -24.50 -6.08
C ASP A 155 5.12 -23.05 -5.92
N LEU A 156 5.46 -22.43 -4.80
CA LEU A 156 5.25 -21.00 -4.60
C LEU A 156 6.06 -20.21 -5.63
N VAL A 157 5.42 -19.21 -6.23
CA VAL A 157 6.12 -18.19 -7.01
C VAL A 157 6.43 -17.04 -6.08
N THR A 158 7.72 -16.77 -5.91
CA THR A 158 8.22 -15.72 -5.05
C THR A 158 8.70 -14.53 -5.88
N GLY A 159 8.42 -13.33 -5.40
CA GLY A 159 8.88 -12.07 -5.97
C GLY A 159 10.23 -11.63 -5.40
N ARG A 160 10.32 -10.35 -5.07
CA ARG A 160 11.52 -9.67 -4.60
C ARG A 160 12.19 -10.42 -3.44
N GLY A 161 13.52 -10.49 -3.46
CA GLY A 161 14.32 -11.18 -2.45
C GLY A 161 14.14 -12.70 -2.42
N GLY A 162 13.40 -13.28 -3.37
CA GLY A 162 13.10 -14.72 -3.41
C GLY A 162 12.15 -15.19 -2.28
N THR A 163 11.51 -14.26 -1.58
CA THR A 163 10.67 -14.56 -0.41
C THR A 163 9.33 -13.86 -0.40
N GLN A 164 9.15 -12.82 -1.24
CA GLN A 164 7.91 -12.05 -1.32
C GLN A 164 6.79 -12.87 -1.96
N LEU A 165 5.60 -12.81 -1.39
CA LEU A 165 4.40 -13.51 -1.83
C LEU A 165 3.23 -12.52 -1.90
N LEU A 166 2.32 -12.77 -2.84
CA LEU A 166 1.09 -12.00 -3.00
C LEU A 166 -0.02 -12.63 -2.14
N LEU A 167 -0.70 -11.83 -1.34
CA LEU A 167 -1.89 -12.23 -0.59
C LEU A 167 -3.09 -12.35 -1.53
N ASP A 168 -3.95 -13.34 -1.30
CA ASP A 168 -5.14 -13.60 -2.12
C ASP A 168 -6.32 -12.72 -1.68
N LEU A 169 -6.43 -11.53 -2.24
CA LEU A 169 -7.54 -10.61 -1.98
C LEU A 169 -8.90 -11.08 -2.52
N SER A 170 -8.99 -12.21 -3.21
CA SER A 170 -10.28 -12.85 -3.47
C SER A 170 -10.89 -13.45 -2.19
N ASN A 171 -10.08 -13.69 -1.16
CA ASN A 171 -10.49 -14.21 0.14
C ASN A 171 -10.94 -13.07 1.09
N PRO A 172 -12.21 -13.08 1.57
CA PRO A 172 -12.69 -12.06 2.51
C PRO A 172 -11.86 -11.92 3.80
N ALA A 173 -11.29 -13.02 4.32
CA ALA A 173 -10.44 -12.97 5.52
C ALA A 173 -9.15 -12.17 5.25
N VAL A 174 -8.58 -12.27 4.05
CA VAL A 174 -7.45 -11.46 3.62
C VAL A 174 -7.85 -9.99 3.45
N GLN A 175 -9.05 -9.73 2.89
CA GLN A 175 -9.58 -8.36 2.80
C GLN A 175 -9.72 -7.71 4.18
N ASP A 176 -10.24 -8.47 5.15
CA ASP A 176 -10.38 -7.99 6.55
C ASP A 176 -9.03 -7.72 7.19
N PHE A 177 -8.05 -8.58 6.96
CA PHE A 177 -6.69 -8.37 7.44
C PHE A 177 -6.07 -7.11 6.84
N VAL A 178 -6.11 -6.94 5.52
CA VAL A 178 -5.54 -5.78 4.83
C VAL A 178 -6.22 -4.47 5.26
N PHE A 179 -7.54 -4.48 5.41
CA PHE A 179 -8.25 -3.33 6.01
C PHE A 179 -7.77 -3.06 7.43
N GLY A 180 -7.67 -4.09 8.27
CA GLY A 180 -7.22 -3.98 9.66
C GLY A 180 -5.82 -3.40 9.81
N VAL A 181 -4.92 -3.63 8.85
CA VAL A 181 -3.59 -2.98 8.84
C VAL A 181 -3.72 -1.46 8.79
N VAL A 182 -4.53 -0.95 7.87
CA VAL A 182 -4.73 0.50 7.73
C VAL A 182 -5.49 1.06 8.92
N ASP A 183 -6.58 0.39 9.31
CA ASP A 183 -7.44 0.80 10.41
C ASP A 183 -6.67 0.92 11.72
N ASN A 184 -5.84 -0.04 12.07
CA ASN A 184 -5.01 -0.02 13.27
C ASN A 184 -3.99 1.14 13.23
N ILE A 185 -3.25 1.29 12.12
CA ILE A 185 -2.25 2.36 11.98
C ILE A 185 -2.89 3.74 12.15
N MET A 186 -4.04 3.97 11.50
CA MET A 186 -4.73 5.26 11.51
C MET A 186 -5.47 5.52 12.83
N THR A 187 -6.02 4.48 13.45
CA THR A 187 -6.70 4.61 14.75
C THR A 187 -5.70 4.92 15.87
N GLU A 188 -4.53 4.28 15.86
CA GLU A 188 -3.47 4.56 16.82
C GLU A 188 -2.76 5.90 16.57
N ASN A 189 -2.76 6.38 15.33
CA ASN A 189 -2.05 7.61 14.92
C ASN A 189 -2.95 8.46 13.99
N PRO A 190 -4.00 9.10 14.49
CA PRO A 190 -5.02 9.75 13.66
C PRO A 190 -4.52 10.97 12.89
N ASP A 191 -3.39 11.54 13.28
CA ASP A 191 -2.77 12.70 12.63
C ASP A 191 -1.82 12.34 11.48
N ILE A 192 -1.69 11.05 11.12
CA ILE A 192 -1.04 10.65 9.87
C ILE A 192 -1.82 11.28 8.71
N ALA A 193 -1.13 12.06 7.88
CA ALA A 193 -1.73 12.83 6.80
C ALA A 193 -1.67 12.14 5.43
N TYR A 194 -0.91 11.05 5.31
CA TYR A 194 -0.67 10.40 4.02
C TYR A 194 -0.27 8.93 4.21
N ILE A 195 -0.85 8.07 3.39
CA ILE A 195 -0.43 6.67 3.24
C ILE A 195 0.11 6.47 1.83
N LYS A 196 1.34 6.00 1.72
CA LYS A 196 1.88 5.44 0.48
C LYS A 196 1.57 3.95 0.46
N TRP A 197 0.60 3.55 -0.35
CA TRP A 197 0.27 2.14 -0.60
C TRP A 197 1.10 1.64 -1.78
N ASP A 198 2.01 0.74 -1.53
CA ASP A 198 2.88 0.13 -2.54
C ASP A 198 2.40 -1.27 -2.94
N ALA A 199 2.83 -1.76 -4.11
CA ALA A 199 2.52 -3.08 -4.63
C ALA A 199 3.63 -3.53 -5.59
N ASN A 200 4.63 -4.23 -5.08
CA ASN A 200 5.85 -4.59 -5.82
C ASN A 200 5.83 -6.02 -6.37
N MET A 201 4.69 -6.69 -6.38
CA MET A 201 4.51 -8.00 -6.98
C MET A 201 3.19 -8.06 -7.74
N ASP A 202 3.22 -8.60 -8.95
CA ASP A 202 2.03 -8.88 -9.77
C ASP A 202 1.46 -10.29 -9.55
N ILE A 203 0.28 -10.57 -10.13
CA ILE A 203 -0.33 -11.89 -10.11
C ILE A 203 0.33 -12.76 -11.21
N SER A 204 1.58 -13.15 -11.02
CA SER A 204 2.31 -14.00 -11.96
C SER A 204 2.00 -15.49 -11.79
N ALA A 205 1.58 -15.93 -10.59
CA ALA A 205 1.13 -17.29 -10.32
C ALA A 205 -0.40 -17.33 -10.24
N HIS A 206 -1.04 -17.86 -11.28
CA HIS A 206 -2.51 -17.95 -11.30
C HIS A 206 -3.00 -19.11 -10.45
N GLY A 207 -3.57 -18.82 -9.29
CA GLY A 207 -4.19 -19.80 -8.42
C GLY A 207 -4.63 -19.22 -7.08
N SER A 208 -5.80 -19.62 -6.62
CA SER A 208 -6.37 -19.24 -5.33
C SER A 208 -6.66 -20.50 -4.51
N GLN A 209 -6.31 -20.47 -3.23
CA GLN A 209 -6.67 -21.53 -2.30
C GLN A 209 -8.11 -21.37 -1.77
N TYR A 210 -8.72 -20.21 -2.03
CA TYR A 210 -10.09 -19.86 -1.62
C TYR A 210 -11.12 -20.07 -2.74
N LEU A 211 -10.83 -19.62 -3.99
CA LEU A 211 -11.77 -19.64 -5.09
C LEU A 211 -12.02 -21.06 -5.62
N LYS A 212 -13.30 -21.41 -5.81
CA LYS A 212 -13.68 -22.64 -6.51
C LYS A 212 -13.40 -22.57 -8.02
N ASN A 213 -13.67 -21.42 -8.64
CA ASN A 213 -13.40 -21.19 -10.05
C ASN A 213 -12.11 -20.38 -10.20
N GLN A 214 -11.02 -21.04 -10.52
CA GLN A 214 -9.69 -20.45 -10.63
C GLN A 214 -9.61 -19.39 -11.76
N ASN A 215 -10.43 -19.49 -12.81
CA ASN A 215 -10.44 -18.53 -13.91
C ASN A 215 -10.93 -17.13 -13.49
N HIS A 216 -11.52 -17.00 -12.31
CA HIS A 216 -12.01 -15.72 -11.79
C HIS A 216 -10.98 -14.97 -10.94
N LEU A 217 -9.79 -15.52 -10.67
CA LEU A 217 -8.82 -14.93 -9.74
C LEU A 217 -8.55 -13.44 -10.02
N TYR A 218 -8.20 -13.08 -11.25
CA TYR A 218 -7.88 -11.68 -11.57
C TYR A 218 -9.04 -10.73 -11.27
N ILE A 219 -10.25 -11.11 -11.62
CA ILE A 219 -11.45 -10.28 -11.41
C ILE A 219 -11.75 -10.18 -9.91
N GLU A 220 -11.77 -11.32 -9.21
CA GLU A 220 -12.13 -11.36 -7.80
C GLU A 220 -11.04 -10.72 -6.91
N TYR A 221 -9.77 -10.82 -7.28
CA TYR A 221 -8.68 -10.10 -6.63
C TYR A 221 -8.91 -8.58 -6.66
N HIS A 222 -9.14 -8.02 -7.86
CA HIS A 222 -9.36 -6.58 -8.01
C HIS A 222 -10.66 -6.11 -7.36
N ARG A 223 -11.70 -6.94 -7.37
CA ARG A 223 -12.94 -6.67 -6.62
C ARG A 223 -12.69 -6.64 -5.12
N GLY A 224 -11.87 -7.56 -4.62
CA GLY A 224 -11.44 -7.59 -3.23
C GLY A 224 -10.65 -6.35 -2.84
N LEU A 225 -9.67 -5.95 -3.67
CA LEU A 225 -8.91 -4.72 -3.47
C LEU A 225 -9.81 -3.48 -3.46
N ALA A 226 -10.75 -3.38 -4.42
CA ALA A 226 -11.70 -2.27 -4.47
C ALA A 226 -12.53 -2.18 -3.18
N LYS A 227 -13.05 -3.31 -2.66
CA LYS A 227 -13.79 -3.35 -1.40
C LYS A 227 -12.97 -2.87 -0.21
N VAL A 228 -11.68 -3.28 -0.14
CA VAL A 228 -10.78 -2.80 0.93
C VAL A 228 -10.59 -1.29 0.83
N LEU A 229 -10.29 -0.78 -0.37
CA LEU A 229 -10.10 0.65 -0.59
C LEU A 229 -11.35 1.48 -0.31
N ASP A 230 -12.54 0.96 -0.61
CA ASP A 230 -13.81 1.62 -0.28
C ASP A 230 -14.02 1.69 1.24
N ARG A 231 -13.70 0.63 1.98
CA ARG A 231 -13.73 0.62 3.45
C ARG A 231 -12.73 1.60 4.07
N VAL A 232 -11.52 1.68 3.52
CA VAL A 232 -10.48 2.63 4.00
C VAL A 232 -10.91 4.09 3.79
N ARG A 233 -11.75 4.36 2.78
CA ARG A 233 -12.22 5.72 2.47
C ARG A 233 -13.46 6.13 3.26
N ALA A 234 -14.20 5.17 3.83
CA ALA A 234 -15.44 5.42 4.58
C ALA A 234 -15.17 5.94 5.99
#